data_fc410bc81baf9a3b178cb729d81e1281
#
_entry.id   fc410bc81baf9a3b178cb729d81e1281
#
_cell.length_a   1.000
_cell.length_b   1.000
_cell.length_c   1.000
_cell.angle_alpha   90.00
_cell.angle_beta   90.00
_cell.angle_gamma   90.00
#
_symmetry.space_group_name_H-M   'P 1'
#
loop_
_entity.id
_entity.type
_entity.pdbx_description
1 polymer ?
#
loop_
_entity_poly.entity_id
_entity_poly.type
_entity_poly.pdbx_seq_one_letter_code
_entity_poly.pdbx_strand_id
1 'polypeptide(L)'
;MKKSNQPTDAAISNVDPLPIWPQTTAIFKDAPHPNAAKLYITWFLAKEQQSRTGTWSTRRDVPPPSGLKPIFDYHPANDFRSFITNAQLADELRKRFEAYIGKPKGEPVIR
;
A
#
# COMPACT_ATOMS: atom_id res chain seq x y z
N MET A 1 -16.07 6.25 3.98
CA MET A 1 -15.85 4.93 4.65
C MET A 1 -17.14 4.52 5.34
N LYS A 2 -17.67 3.32 5.13
CA LYS A 2 -18.59 2.74 6.10
C LYS A 2 -17.82 2.72 7.41
N LYS A 3 -18.36 3.36 8.46
CA LYS A 3 -17.80 3.25 9.81
C LYS A 3 -17.70 1.75 10.12
N SER A 4 -16.50 1.20 10.08
CA SER A 4 -16.29 -0.11 10.68
C SER A 4 -16.58 0.10 12.17
N ASN A 5 -17.24 -0.86 12.82
CA ASN A 5 -17.44 -0.84 14.28
C ASN A 5 -16.10 -0.95 15.06
N GLN A 6 -15.00 -0.70 14.43
CA GLN A 6 -13.69 -0.72 15.02
C GLN A 6 -13.41 0.63 15.69
N PRO A 7 -12.92 0.67 16.93
CA PRO A 7 -12.61 1.89 17.66
C PRO A 7 -11.33 2.59 17.17
N THR A 8 -11.01 2.43 15.87
CA THR A 8 -9.81 2.99 15.25
C THR A 8 -10.22 3.93 14.13
N ASP A 9 -9.63 5.11 14.12
CA ASP A 9 -9.75 6.07 13.02
C ASP A 9 -8.37 6.34 12.44
N ALA A 10 -8.31 6.74 11.17
CA ALA A 10 -7.07 7.07 10.49
C ALA A 10 -6.99 8.59 10.29
N ALA A 11 -6.00 9.22 10.89
CA ALA A 11 -5.64 10.59 10.61
C ALA A 11 -4.61 10.63 9.49
N ILE A 12 -4.90 11.38 8.43
CA ILE A 12 -4.00 11.54 7.28
C ILE A 12 -3.56 12.99 7.21
N SER A 13 -2.25 13.21 7.27
CA SER A 13 -1.69 14.55 7.19
C SER A 13 -1.93 15.17 5.80
N ASN A 14 -2.25 16.46 5.80
CA ASN A 14 -2.35 17.26 4.58
C ASN A 14 -1.04 18.00 4.26
N VAL A 15 -0.06 17.93 5.15
CA VAL A 15 1.20 18.70 5.08
C VAL A 15 2.39 17.77 4.92
N ASP A 16 2.42 16.68 5.70
CA ASP A 16 3.54 15.76 5.68
C ASP A 16 3.51 14.85 4.46
N PRO A 17 4.68 14.44 3.93
CA PRO A 17 4.76 13.44 2.88
C PRO A 17 4.18 12.11 3.33
N LEU A 18 3.35 11.51 2.47
CA LEU A 18 2.74 10.21 2.71
C LEU A 18 3.44 9.11 1.91
N PRO A 19 3.71 7.96 2.51
CA PRO A 19 4.16 6.79 1.76
C PRO A 19 2.98 6.27 0.92
N ILE A 20 3.00 6.57 -0.37
CA ILE A 20 2.02 6.06 -1.33
C ILE A 20 2.64 4.84 -2.00
N TRP A 21 2.06 3.68 -1.71
CA TRP A 21 2.57 2.40 -2.19
C TRP A 21 1.62 1.75 -3.20
N PRO A 22 1.75 2.06 -4.49
CA PRO A 22 1.00 1.38 -5.51
C PRO A 22 1.50 -0.06 -5.65
N GLN A 23 0.57 -1.00 -5.64
CA GLN A 23 0.89 -2.40 -5.90
C GLN A 23 0.63 -2.75 -7.36
N THR A 24 1.48 -3.59 -7.91
CA THR A 24 1.35 -4.10 -9.27
C THR A 24 0.96 -5.57 -9.25
N THR A 25 0.19 -5.98 -10.25
CA THR A 25 -0.19 -7.37 -10.46
C THR A 25 0.27 -7.80 -11.86
N ALA A 26 0.84 -8.99 -11.96
CA ALA A 26 1.28 -9.58 -13.22
C ALA A 26 0.78 -11.01 -13.36
N ILE A 27 0.61 -11.46 -14.60
CA ILE A 27 0.33 -12.86 -14.93
C ILE A 27 1.65 -13.51 -15.33
N PHE A 28 2.01 -14.60 -14.69
CA PHE A 28 3.20 -15.35 -15.05
C PHE A 28 3.09 -15.89 -16.49
N LYS A 29 4.22 -15.91 -17.21
CA LYS A 29 4.28 -16.38 -18.61
C LYS A 29 3.69 -17.77 -18.75
N ASP A 30 4.03 -18.66 -17.84
CA ASP A 30 3.65 -20.08 -17.86
C ASP A 30 2.53 -20.38 -16.86
N ALA A 31 1.63 -19.42 -16.63
CA ALA A 31 0.48 -19.62 -15.77
C ALA A 31 -0.42 -20.75 -16.32
N PRO A 32 -0.84 -21.72 -15.51
CA PRO A 32 -1.66 -22.84 -15.97
C PRO A 32 -3.05 -22.42 -16.47
N HIS A 33 -3.56 -21.29 -15.98
CA HIS A 33 -4.88 -20.74 -16.32
C HIS A 33 -4.81 -19.25 -16.66
N PRO A 34 -4.14 -18.83 -17.74
CA PRO A 34 -3.90 -17.42 -18.04
C PRO A 34 -5.18 -16.62 -18.32
N ASN A 35 -6.20 -17.26 -18.91
CA ASN A 35 -7.48 -16.60 -19.17
C ASN A 35 -8.28 -16.34 -17.90
N ALA A 36 -8.25 -17.26 -16.94
CA ALA A 36 -8.87 -17.03 -15.61
C ALA A 36 -8.16 -15.89 -14.87
N ALA A 37 -6.83 -15.83 -14.92
CA ALA A 37 -6.07 -14.74 -14.34
C ALA A 37 -6.40 -13.38 -14.98
N LYS A 38 -6.52 -13.33 -16.32
CA LYS A 38 -6.97 -12.12 -17.04
C LYS A 38 -8.38 -11.70 -16.62
N LEU A 39 -9.31 -12.66 -16.53
CA LEU A 39 -10.68 -12.38 -16.10
C LEU A 39 -10.71 -11.80 -14.70
N TYR A 40 -9.96 -12.40 -13.75
CA TYR A 40 -9.85 -11.91 -12.39
C TYR A 40 -9.29 -10.48 -12.33
N ILE A 41 -8.19 -10.19 -13.02
CA ILE A 41 -7.60 -8.85 -13.03
C ILE A 41 -8.55 -7.84 -13.64
N THR A 42 -9.23 -8.18 -14.73
CA THR A 42 -10.21 -7.31 -15.38
C THR A 42 -11.38 -7.00 -14.45
N TRP A 43 -11.91 -8.02 -13.77
CA TRP A 43 -12.96 -7.84 -12.76
C TRP A 43 -12.47 -7.00 -11.59
N PHE A 44 -11.28 -7.30 -11.05
CA PHE A 44 -10.73 -6.58 -9.90
C PHE A 44 -10.49 -5.10 -10.20
N LEU A 45 -10.04 -4.78 -11.42
CA LEU A 45 -9.81 -3.40 -11.87
C LEU A 45 -11.07 -2.72 -12.39
N ALA A 46 -12.21 -3.40 -12.49
CA ALA A 46 -13.46 -2.78 -12.90
C ALA A 46 -13.88 -1.65 -11.94
N LYS A 47 -14.43 -0.58 -12.49
CA LYS A 47 -14.83 0.62 -11.71
C LYS A 47 -15.75 0.26 -10.54
N GLU A 48 -16.73 -0.58 -10.79
CA GLU A 48 -17.67 -1.02 -9.77
C GLU A 48 -16.93 -1.69 -8.59
N GLN A 49 -16.01 -2.61 -8.91
CA GLN A 49 -15.26 -3.33 -7.89
C GLN A 49 -14.32 -2.39 -7.12
N GLN A 50 -13.62 -1.52 -7.81
CA GLN A 50 -12.74 -0.53 -7.20
C GLN A 50 -13.51 0.46 -6.30
N SER A 51 -14.74 0.83 -6.66
CA SER A 51 -15.58 1.69 -5.85
C SER A 51 -16.09 1.01 -4.56
N ARG A 52 -16.16 -0.32 -4.53
CA ARG A 52 -16.61 -1.09 -3.37
C ARG A 52 -15.56 -1.23 -2.26
N THR A 53 -14.28 -1.09 -2.58
CA THR A 53 -13.19 -1.26 -1.61
C THR A 53 -13.20 -0.19 -0.51
N GLY A 54 -13.77 1.00 -0.78
CA GLY A 54 -13.78 2.12 0.15
C GLY A 54 -12.39 2.70 0.45
N THR A 55 -11.37 2.30 -0.32
CA THR A 55 -10.00 2.80 -0.28
C THR A 55 -9.69 3.61 -1.53
N TRP A 56 -8.51 4.24 -1.58
CA TRP A 56 -8.08 4.89 -2.82
C TRP A 56 -7.87 3.86 -3.93
N SER A 57 -8.42 4.20 -5.09
CA SER A 57 -8.18 3.44 -6.32
C SER A 57 -7.05 4.07 -7.12
N THR A 58 -6.33 3.27 -7.89
CA THR A 58 -5.42 3.74 -8.93
C THR A 58 -6.15 4.30 -10.15
N ARG A 59 -7.47 4.03 -10.25
CA ARG A 59 -8.33 4.58 -11.30
C ARG A 59 -8.71 6.02 -10.97
N ARG A 60 -8.56 6.92 -11.94
CA ARG A 60 -8.92 8.35 -11.79
C ARG A 60 -10.42 8.62 -11.86
N ASP A 61 -11.20 7.67 -12.40
CA ASP A 61 -12.65 7.77 -12.53
C ASP A 61 -13.41 7.15 -11.33
N VAL A 62 -12.69 6.73 -10.30
CA VAL A 62 -13.23 6.31 -9.00
C VAL A 62 -12.99 7.43 -8.00
N PRO A 63 -14.03 7.95 -7.34
CA PRO A 63 -13.87 9.01 -6.36
C PRO A 63 -13.06 8.53 -5.15
N PRO A 64 -12.35 9.44 -4.47
CA PRO A 64 -11.63 9.10 -3.24
C PRO A 64 -12.61 8.68 -2.14
N PRO A 65 -12.12 8.04 -1.08
CA PRO A 65 -12.92 7.75 0.10
C PRO A 65 -13.53 9.04 0.68
N SER A 66 -14.73 8.91 1.26
CA SER A 66 -15.49 10.04 1.80
C SER A 66 -14.66 10.83 2.81
N GLY A 67 -14.60 12.14 2.64
CA GLY A 67 -13.85 13.07 3.50
C GLY A 67 -12.36 13.15 3.21
N LEU A 68 -11.85 12.45 2.20
CA LEU A 68 -10.45 12.45 1.83
C LEU A 68 -10.23 13.04 0.42
N LYS A 69 -9.04 13.58 0.18
CA LYS A 69 -8.64 14.08 -1.14
C LYS A 69 -8.30 12.91 -2.08
N PRO A 70 -8.29 13.14 -3.41
CA PRO A 70 -7.68 12.20 -4.34
C PRO A 70 -6.25 11.86 -3.94
N ILE A 71 -5.83 10.61 -4.10
CA ILE A 71 -4.50 10.15 -3.67
C ILE A 71 -3.35 10.95 -4.32
N PHE A 72 -3.58 11.46 -5.52
CA PHE A 72 -2.59 12.23 -6.28
C PHE A 72 -2.46 13.69 -5.83
N ASP A 73 -3.36 14.15 -4.93
CA ASP A 73 -3.34 15.50 -4.37
C ASP A 73 -2.62 15.56 -3.01
N TYR A 74 -2.12 14.43 -2.53
CA TYR A 74 -1.24 14.37 -1.37
C TYR A 74 0.22 14.47 -1.79
N HIS A 75 1.07 14.89 -0.87
CA HIS A 75 2.52 14.89 -1.06
C HIS A 75 3.06 13.46 -0.97
N PRO A 76 3.50 12.84 -2.08
CA PRO A 76 4.07 11.50 -2.02
C PRO A 76 5.48 11.56 -1.43
N ALA A 77 5.83 10.60 -0.58
CA ALA A 77 7.21 10.34 -0.18
C ALA A 77 7.92 9.65 -1.36
N ASN A 78 8.46 10.44 -2.29
CA ASN A 78 9.02 9.96 -3.55
C ASN A 78 10.35 9.19 -3.39
N ASP A 79 11.00 9.33 -2.26
CA ASP A 79 12.29 8.73 -1.90
C ASP A 79 12.15 7.33 -1.29
N PHE A 80 10.92 6.83 -1.14
CA PHE A 80 10.68 5.50 -0.57
C PHE A 80 11.46 4.40 -1.29
N ARG A 81 11.52 4.45 -2.63
CA ARG A 81 12.27 3.47 -3.40
C ARG A 81 13.77 3.54 -3.14
N SER A 82 14.34 4.74 -3.09
CA SER A 82 15.76 4.94 -2.76
C SER A 82 16.05 4.51 -1.33
N PHE A 83 15.13 4.71 -0.41
CA PHE A 83 15.23 4.25 0.96
C PHE A 83 15.28 2.73 1.05
N ILE A 84 14.33 1.99 0.47
CA ILE A 84 14.27 0.52 0.58
C ILE A 84 15.42 -0.19 -0.16
N THR A 85 16.03 0.47 -1.15
CA THR A 85 17.20 -0.08 -1.85
C THR A 85 18.53 0.27 -1.16
N ASN A 86 18.50 1.15 -0.16
CA ASN A 86 19.69 1.51 0.63
C ASN A 86 19.78 0.62 1.87
N ALA A 87 20.41 -0.55 1.70
CA ALA A 87 20.54 -1.54 2.78
C ALA A 87 21.30 -0.99 4.01
N GLN A 88 22.28 -0.11 3.80
CA GLN A 88 23.04 0.49 4.90
C GLN A 88 22.13 1.39 5.75
N LEU A 89 21.38 2.29 5.11
CA LEU A 89 20.45 3.19 5.81
C LEU A 89 19.34 2.38 6.55
N ALA A 90 18.83 1.34 5.92
CA ALA A 90 17.83 0.47 6.54
C ALA A 90 18.39 -0.23 7.80
N ASP A 91 19.64 -0.70 7.76
CA ASP A 91 20.30 -1.33 8.90
C ASP A 91 20.61 -0.33 10.04
N GLU A 92 21.05 0.87 9.71
CA GLU A 92 21.26 1.95 10.68
C GLU A 92 19.95 2.33 11.39
N LEU A 93 18.87 2.49 10.65
CA LEU A 93 17.55 2.80 11.22
C LEU A 93 17.03 1.65 12.09
N ARG A 94 17.18 0.40 11.63
CA ARG A 94 16.84 -0.78 12.43
C ARG A 94 17.56 -0.76 13.78
N LYS A 95 18.87 -0.55 13.80
CA LYS A 95 19.66 -0.47 15.04
C LYS A 95 19.17 0.66 15.96
N ARG A 96 18.81 1.81 15.38
CA ARG A 96 18.25 2.93 16.16
C ARG A 96 16.91 2.57 16.78
N PHE A 97 16.01 1.94 16.03
CA PHE A 97 14.73 1.47 16.57
C PHE A 97 14.92 0.40 17.65
N GLU A 98 15.82 -0.57 17.43
CA GLU A 98 16.13 -1.61 18.41
C GLU A 98 16.64 -1.04 19.73
N ALA A 99 17.33 0.10 19.70
CA ALA A 99 17.78 0.78 20.91
C ALA A 99 16.63 1.32 21.77
N TYR A 100 15.47 1.65 21.15
CA TYR A 100 14.29 2.17 21.85
C TYR A 100 13.28 1.10 22.22
N ILE A 101 13.02 0.17 21.31
CA ILE A 101 11.93 -0.82 21.47
C ILE A 101 12.45 -2.23 21.78
N GLY A 102 13.76 -2.42 21.80
CA GLY A 102 14.41 -3.74 21.95
C GLY A 102 14.48 -4.51 20.63
N LYS A 103 15.23 -5.60 20.64
CA LYS A 103 15.34 -6.48 19.47
C LYS A 103 14.04 -7.23 19.22
N PRO A 104 13.71 -7.52 17.94
CA PRO A 104 12.58 -8.37 17.62
C PRO A 104 12.69 -9.72 18.34
N LYS A 105 11.57 -10.20 18.87
CA LYS A 105 11.50 -11.53 19.49
C LYS A 105 11.08 -12.53 18.43
N GLY A 106 11.81 -13.62 18.31
CA GLY A 106 11.56 -14.73 17.39
C GLY A 106 12.65 -14.91 16.34
N GLU A 107 12.69 -16.08 15.77
CA GLU A 107 13.59 -16.39 14.65
C GLU A 107 13.01 -15.83 13.34
N PRO A 108 13.86 -15.26 12.45
CA PRO A 108 13.39 -14.82 11.15
C PRO A 108 12.89 -16.03 10.35
N VAL A 109 11.63 -15.98 9.93
CA VAL A 109 11.01 -17.03 9.09
C VAL A 109 11.44 -16.85 7.63
N ILE A 110 12.72 -16.67 7.40
CA ILE A 110 13.28 -16.70 6.03
C ILE A 110 13.87 -18.10 5.85
N ARG A 111 13.14 -18.92 5.10
CA ARG A 111 13.67 -20.16 4.56
C ARG A 111 14.18 -19.93 3.16
#